data_2dabfda0fc62c4dbeb63f640c758fae1
#
_entry.id   2dabfda0fc62c4dbeb63f640c758fae1
#
_cell.length_a   1.000
_cell.length_b   1.000
_cell.length_c   1.000
_cell.angle_alpha   90.00
_cell.angle_beta   90.00
_cell.angle_gamma   90.00
#
_symmetry.space_group_name_H-M   'P 1'
#
loop_
_entity.id
_entity.type
_entity.pdbx_description
1 polymer ?
#
loop_
_entity_poly.entity_id
_entity_poly.type
_entity_poly.pdbx_seq_one_letter_code
_entity_poly.pdbx_strand_id
1 'polypeptide(L)'
;MSIRLAKEVGGEIISADSMQVYRRMNIGTAKIRPEEMDGVRHHLIDILEPEENFNAFLFKEYAKKAADEIWERNNIPIIVGGTGFYIQTLLYDIEFAQNDENDGIRDELNRLYEEKGAGYMHELLREIDPDYAAEVHENNVKKVIRAIEFYRQTGGRMSEHNAVQRERISPYNFVYFVLSDDRKLLYDRIDRRIDKMLEEGLVDEVKDLLAEGLKRDSVSMQGLGYKEIAAYLSGEISLDEAVYILKRDTRHFAKRQLAWFRREKEVEFVELDKLKSRDAAYEYMLDKLRKKNII
;
A
#
# COMPACT_ATOMS: atom_id res chain seq x y z
N MET A 1 -15.10 -11.69 -1.53
CA MET A 1 -15.89 -10.83 -2.44
C MET A 1 -15.22 -10.63 -3.79
N SER A 2 -13.99 -10.16 -3.84
CA SER A 2 -13.25 -9.91 -5.10
C SER A 2 -13.22 -11.12 -6.04
N ILE A 3 -12.92 -12.32 -5.53
CA ILE A 3 -12.91 -13.56 -6.32
C ILE A 3 -14.29 -13.87 -6.92
N ARG A 4 -15.35 -13.73 -6.11
CA ARG A 4 -16.72 -13.93 -6.60
C ARG A 4 -17.05 -12.92 -7.70
N LEU A 5 -16.65 -11.66 -7.52
CA LEU A 5 -16.84 -10.62 -8.53
C LEU A 5 -16.06 -10.95 -9.81
N ALA A 6 -14.79 -11.35 -9.67
CA ALA A 6 -13.95 -11.72 -10.80
C ALA A 6 -14.58 -12.86 -11.64
N LYS A 7 -15.09 -13.88 -10.97
CA LYS A 7 -15.80 -15.00 -11.66
C LYS A 7 -17.05 -14.55 -12.41
N GLU A 8 -17.83 -13.66 -11.81
CA GLU A 8 -19.07 -13.16 -12.41
C GLU A 8 -18.82 -12.31 -13.65
N VAL A 9 -17.80 -11.45 -13.60
CA VAL A 9 -17.54 -10.47 -14.67
C VAL A 9 -16.47 -10.89 -15.66
N GLY A 10 -15.93 -12.12 -15.54
CA GLY A 10 -14.79 -12.57 -16.36
C GLY A 10 -13.53 -11.75 -16.09
N GLY A 11 -13.25 -11.45 -14.82
CA GLY A 11 -12.14 -10.59 -14.43
C GLY A 11 -10.94 -11.36 -13.87
N GLU A 12 -9.78 -10.66 -13.83
CA GLU A 12 -8.57 -11.10 -13.14
C GLU A 12 -8.18 -10.05 -12.09
N ILE A 13 -7.51 -10.49 -11.02
CA ILE A 13 -7.17 -9.64 -9.88
C ILE A 13 -5.73 -9.13 -9.99
N ILE A 14 -5.56 -7.81 -9.78
CA ILE A 14 -4.25 -7.16 -9.61
C ILE A 14 -4.12 -6.75 -8.14
N SER A 15 -3.16 -7.33 -7.42
CA SER A 15 -2.94 -6.99 -6.02
C SER A 15 -2.32 -5.59 -5.88
N ALA A 16 -3.01 -4.68 -5.17
CA ALA A 16 -2.50 -3.38 -4.76
C ALA A 16 -2.11 -3.40 -3.27
N ASP A 17 -1.43 -4.45 -2.86
CA ASP A 17 -0.80 -4.61 -1.56
C ASP A 17 0.72 -4.47 -1.69
N SER A 18 1.33 -3.65 -0.84
CA SER A 18 2.78 -3.37 -0.91
C SER A 18 3.65 -4.50 -0.35
N MET A 19 3.04 -5.52 0.27
CA MET A 19 3.77 -6.58 0.94
C MET A 19 3.55 -7.95 0.30
N GLN A 20 2.36 -8.23 -0.27
CA GLN A 20 2.06 -9.51 -0.91
C GLN A 20 2.87 -9.75 -2.21
N VAL A 21 3.54 -8.74 -2.71
CA VAL A 21 4.45 -8.80 -3.85
C VAL A 21 5.69 -9.65 -3.59
N TYR A 22 6.11 -9.75 -2.32
CA TYR A 22 7.32 -10.44 -1.92
C TYR A 22 7.11 -11.94 -1.75
N ARG A 23 7.98 -12.75 -2.35
CA ARG A 23 8.04 -14.21 -2.13
C ARG A 23 8.40 -14.53 -0.69
N ARG A 24 8.01 -15.71 -0.21
CA ARG A 24 8.32 -16.21 1.14
C ARG A 24 7.71 -15.41 2.31
N MET A 25 7.08 -14.28 2.05
CA MET A 25 6.38 -13.46 3.02
C MET A 25 4.87 -13.73 2.91
N ASN A 26 4.40 -14.81 3.53
CA ASN A 26 3.06 -15.36 3.30
C ASN A 26 2.11 -15.10 4.47
N ILE A 27 2.54 -15.48 5.68
CA ILE A 27 1.71 -15.42 6.88
C ILE A 27 1.52 -13.96 7.32
N GLY A 28 2.63 -13.22 7.50
CA GLY A 28 2.59 -11.85 7.97
C GLY A 28 1.90 -10.88 7.02
N THR A 29 1.84 -11.18 5.72
CA THR A 29 1.11 -10.40 4.72
C THR A 29 -0.34 -10.84 4.53
N ALA A 30 -0.78 -11.90 5.20
CA ALA A 30 -2.07 -12.57 4.94
C ALA A 30 -2.26 -12.86 3.43
N LYS A 31 -1.20 -13.34 2.77
CA LYS A 31 -1.22 -13.62 1.34
C LYS A 31 -2.27 -14.67 1.02
N ILE A 32 -3.01 -14.45 -0.06
CA ILE A 32 -3.99 -15.42 -0.53
C ILE A 32 -3.29 -16.69 -1.00
N ARG A 33 -3.78 -17.85 -0.58
CA ARG A 33 -3.24 -19.16 -0.97
C ARG A 33 -3.79 -19.57 -2.33
N PRO A 34 -3.07 -20.40 -3.11
CA PRO A 34 -3.54 -20.85 -4.41
C PRO A 34 -4.94 -21.51 -4.39
N GLU A 35 -5.24 -22.30 -3.36
CA GLU A 35 -6.55 -22.93 -3.18
C GLU A 35 -7.68 -21.93 -2.89
N GLU A 36 -7.36 -20.79 -2.31
CA GLU A 36 -8.32 -19.71 -2.03
C GLU A 36 -8.59 -18.82 -3.26
N MET A 37 -7.70 -18.86 -4.26
CA MET A 37 -7.87 -18.11 -5.52
C MET A 37 -9.00 -18.65 -6.38
N ASP A 38 -9.42 -19.88 -6.15
CA ASP A 38 -10.61 -20.52 -6.75
C ASP A 38 -10.65 -20.38 -8.29
N GLY A 39 -9.48 -20.55 -8.93
CA GLY A 39 -9.29 -20.45 -10.37
C GLY A 39 -9.20 -19.03 -10.94
N VAL A 40 -9.34 -18.00 -10.13
CA VAL A 40 -9.13 -16.61 -10.55
C VAL A 40 -7.64 -16.27 -10.56
N ARG A 41 -7.16 -15.78 -11.70
CA ARG A 41 -5.76 -15.36 -11.81
C ARG A 41 -5.49 -14.10 -11.01
N HIS A 42 -4.40 -14.11 -10.23
CA HIS A 42 -3.92 -12.99 -9.45
C HIS A 42 -2.56 -12.53 -9.99
N HIS A 43 -2.41 -11.23 -10.15
CA HIS A 43 -1.19 -10.57 -10.59
C HIS A 43 -0.57 -9.77 -9.43
N LEU A 44 0.72 -9.54 -9.49
CA LEU A 44 1.50 -8.79 -8.50
C LEU A 44 1.53 -9.48 -7.11
N ILE A 45 1.51 -10.80 -7.11
CA ILE A 45 1.73 -11.64 -5.93
C ILE A 45 2.96 -12.49 -6.21
N ASP A 46 3.89 -12.62 -5.26
CA ASP A 46 5.10 -13.44 -5.36
C ASP A 46 5.98 -13.12 -6.59
N ILE A 47 6.14 -11.85 -6.94
CA ILE A 47 6.92 -11.43 -8.12
C ILE A 47 8.32 -10.92 -7.78
N LEU A 48 8.58 -10.54 -6.52
CA LEU A 48 9.86 -10.00 -6.06
C LEU A 48 10.44 -10.82 -4.91
N GLU A 49 11.77 -10.82 -4.80
CA GLU A 49 12.43 -11.33 -3.59
C GLU A 49 12.39 -10.27 -2.47
N PRO A 50 12.40 -10.68 -1.18
CA PRO A 50 12.29 -9.74 -0.06
C PRO A 50 13.42 -8.71 0.02
N GLU A 51 14.55 -8.96 -0.63
CA GLU A 51 15.71 -8.06 -0.72
C GLU A 51 15.47 -6.91 -1.71
N GLU A 52 14.53 -7.07 -2.64
CA GLU A 52 14.25 -6.09 -3.69
C GLU A 52 13.40 -4.94 -3.16
N ASN A 53 13.63 -3.75 -3.67
CA ASN A 53 12.81 -2.60 -3.34
C ASN A 53 11.54 -2.58 -4.18
N PHE A 54 10.40 -2.30 -3.52
CA PHE A 54 9.13 -2.07 -4.19
C PHE A 54 8.54 -0.73 -3.77
N ASN A 55 8.08 0.04 -4.75
CA ASN A 55 7.55 1.38 -4.54
C ASN A 55 6.35 1.66 -5.46
N ALA A 56 5.75 2.85 -5.34
CA ALA A 56 4.56 3.22 -6.11
C ALA A 56 4.83 3.35 -7.63
N PHE A 57 6.05 3.71 -8.02
CA PHE A 57 6.44 3.74 -9.43
C PHE A 57 6.45 2.34 -10.03
N LEU A 58 7.17 1.40 -9.41
CA LEU A 58 7.23 0.01 -9.86
C LEU A 58 5.85 -0.66 -9.82
N PHE A 59 5.05 -0.37 -8.77
CA PHE A 59 3.67 -0.83 -8.75
C PHE A 59 2.90 -0.38 -9.98
N LYS A 60 2.94 0.92 -10.32
CA LYS A 60 2.24 1.47 -11.47
C LYS A 60 2.66 0.78 -12.76
N GLU A 61 3.96 0.63 -13.00
CA GLU A 61 4.49 -0.04 -14.21
C GLU A 61 3.99 -1.49 -14.31
N TYR A 62 4.12 -2.27 -13.24
CA TYR A 62 3.69 -3.66 -13.24
C TYR A 62 2.17 -3.80 -13.33
N ALA A 63 1.42 -2.92 -12.65
CA ALA A 63 -0.05 -2.95 -12.69
C ALA A 63 -0.60 -2.54 -14.05
N LYS A 64 -0.01 -1.55 -14.74
CA LYS A 64 -0.37 -1.20 -16.12
C LYS A 64 -0.13 -2.36 -17.06
N LYS A 65 1.07 -2.96 -17.01
CA LYS A 65 1.39 -4.14 -17.82
C LYS A 65 0.41 -5.29 -17.57
N ALA A 66 0.10 -5.58 -16.30
CA ALA A 66 -0.88 -6.62 -15.97
C ALA A 66 -2.28 -6.27 -16.49
N ALA A 67 -2.70 -5.01 -16.40
CA ALA A 67 -4.00 -4.56 -16.93
C ALA A 67 -4.08 -4.72 -18.46
N ASP A 68 -3.02 -4.34 -19.19
CA ASP A 68 -2.95 -4.50 -20.64
C ASP A 68 -3.05 -5.99 -21.03
N GLU A 69 -2.30 -6.86 -20.37
CA GLU A 69 -2.37 -8.31 -20.58
C GLU A 69 -3.76 -8.89 -20.27
N ILE A 70 -4.48 -8.36 -19.28
CA ILE A 70 -5.85 -8.76 -18.94
C ILE A 70 -6.81 -8.34 -20.05
N TRP A 71 -6.72 -7.10 -20.54
CA TRP A 71 -7.53 -6.60 -21.65
C TRP A 71 -7.29 -7.34 -22.96
N GLU A 72 -6.04 -7.72 -23.26
CA GLU A 72 -5.72 -8.56 -24.43
C GLU A 72 -6.46 -9.91 -24.40
N ARG A 73 -6.78 -10.41 -23.20
CA ARG A 73 -7.60 -11.62 -23.02
C ARG A 73 -9.11 -11.35 -22.99
N ASN A 74 -9.53 -10.10 -23.22
CA ASN A 74 -10.91 -9.62 -23.08
C ASN A 74 -11.48 -9.81 -21.66
N ASN A 75 -10.63 -9.80 -20.64
CA ASN A 75 -11.00 -9.87 -19.24
C ASN A 75 -11.00 -8.48 -18.61
N ILE A 76 -11.67 -8.34 -17.44
CA ILE A 76 -11.76 -7.08 -16.70
C ILE A 76 -10.69 -7.07 -15.59
N PRO A 77 -9.77 -6.08 -15.55
CA PRO A 77 -8.84 -5.94 -14.45
C PRO A 77 -9.56 -5.46 -13.18
N ILE A 78 -9.36 -6.17 -12.07
CA ILE A 78 -9.93 -5.86 -10.76
C ILE A 78 -8.79 -5.57 -9.79
N ILE A 79 -8.58 -4.31 -9.44
CA ILE A 79 -7.54 -3.90 -8.50
C ILE A 79 -8.04 -4.15 -7.09
N VAL A 80 -7.29 -4.95 -6.31
CA VAL A 80 -7.66 -5.34 -4.94
C VAL A 80 -6.50 -5.06 -4.00
N GLY A 81 -6.71 -4.24 -2.99
CA GLY A 81 -5.67 -3.96 -2.01
C GLY A 81 -6.00 -2.87 -1.02
N GLY A 82 -5.04 -2.55 -0.17
CA GLY A 82 -5.16 -1.54 0.89
C GLY A 82 -4.19 -0.38 0.76
N THR A 83 -3.29 -0.38 -0.22
CA THR A 83 -2.31 0.68 -0.43
C THR A 83 -2.92 1.78 -1.32
N GLY A 84 -3.67 2.71 -0.68
CA GLY A 84 -4.45 3.72 -1.40
C GLY A 84 -3.63 4.55 -2.38
N PHE A 85 -2.38 4.90 -2.03
CA PHE A 85 -1.51 5.63 -2.95
C PHE A 85 -1.17 4.82 -4.22
N TYR A 86 -1.00 3.49 -4.12
CA TYR A 86 -0.79 2.64 -5.29
C TYR A 86 -2.00 2.68 -6.22
N ILE A 87 -3.20 2.51 -5.67
CA ILE A 87 -4.44 2.57 -6.44
C ILE A 87 -4.57 3.94 -7.12
N GLN A 88 -4.30 5.02 -6.40
CA GLN A 88 -4.33 6.37 -6.92
C GLN A 88 -3.35 6.57 -8.09
N THR A 89 -2.10 6.06 -7.97
CA THR A 89 -1.10 6.19 -9.03
C THR A 89 -1.50 5.50 -10.33
N LEU A 90 -2.19 4.37 -10.23
CA LEU A 90 -2.72 3.66 -11.39
C LEU A 90 -3.94 4.37 -11.98
N LEU A 91 -4.96 4.65 -11.14
CA LEU A 91 -6.24 5.21 -11.61
C LEU A 91 -6.10 6.57 -12.26
N TYR A 92 -5.24 7.43 -11.75
CA TYR A 92 -5.05 8.79 -12.26
C TYR A 92 -3.78 8.95 -13.10
N ASP A 93 -3.12 7.85 -13.42
CA ASP A 93 -1.88 7.81 -14.19
C ASP A 93 -0.82 8.82 -13.70
N ILE A 94 -0.63 8.87 -12.37
CA ILE A 94 0.26 9.83 -11.73
C ILE A 94 1.68 9.70 -12.31
N GLU A 95 2.24 10.79 -12.76
CA GLU A 95 3.63 10.83 -13.22
C GLU A 95 4.57 10.93 -12.04
N PHE A 96 5.60 10.11 -12.09
CA PHE A 96 6.75 10.22 -11.20
C PHE A 96 7.86 10.94 -11.95
N ALA A 97 8.55 11.86 -11.29
CA ALA A 97 9.78 12.36 -11.83
C ALA A 97 10.73 11.18 -12.09
N GLN A 98 11.33 11.13 -13.26
CA GLN A 98 12.40 10.17 -13.52
C GLN A 98 13.49 10.41 -12.49
N ASN A 99 13.65 9.50 -11.57
CA ASN A 99 14.73 9.53 -10.62
C ASN A 99 15.84 8.67 -11.18
N ASP A 100 16.98 9.26 -11.41
CA ASP A 100 18.21 8.49 -11.39
C ASP A 100 18.40 8.04 -9.93
N GLU A 101 18.02 6.78 -9.66
CA GLU A 101 18.04 6.20 -8.29
C GLU A 101 19.43 6.25 -7.63
N ASN A 102 20.44 6.73 -8.33
CA ASN A 102 21.83 6.64 -7.91
C ASN A 102 22.60 7.97 -8.04
N ASP A 103 21.95 9.12 -7.99
CA ASP A 103 22.61 10.42 -8.05
C ASP A 103 23.32 10.85 -6.74
N GLY A 104 23.16 10.07 -5.67
CA GLY A 104 23.74 10.32 -4.35
C GLY A 104 23.11 11.50 -3.57
N ILE A 105 22.15 12.22 -4.16
CA ILE A 105 21.50 13.37 -3.52
C ILE A 105 20.78 12.96 -2.24
N ARG A 106 20.08 11.82 -2.26
CA ARG A 106 19.37 11.31 -1.09
C ARG A 106 20.31 10.97 0.07
N ASP A 107 21.45 10.36 -0.23
CA ASP A 107 22.45 10.02 0.80
C ASP A 107 23.12 11.26 1.38
N GLU A 108 23.35 12.27 0.56
CA GLU A 108 23.82 13.59 1.03
C GLU A 108 22.80 14.24 1.95
N LEU A 109 21.51 14.24 1.56
CA LEU A 109 20.43 14.84 2.36
C LEU A 109 20.20 14.07 3.67
N ASN A 110 20.34 12.76 3.68
CA ASN A 110 20.27 11.95 4.91
C ASN A 110 21.43 12.30 5.85
N ARG A 111 22.66 12.41 5.35
CA ARG A 111 23.82 12.84 6.15
C ARG A 111 23.63 14.26 6.70
N LEU A 112 23.11 15.17 5.87
CA LEU A 112 22.82 16.53 6.31
C LEU A 112 21.74 16.56 7.41
N TYR A 113 20.74 15.69 7.32
CA TYR A 113 19.73 15.53 8.36
C TYR A 113 20.34 15.00 9.68
N GLU A 114 21.22 13.99 9.61
CA GLU A 114 21.91 13.47 10.78
C GLU A 114 22.79 14.54 11.46
N GLU A 115 23.40 15.43 10.68
CA GLU A 115 24.27 16.51 11.18
C GLU A 115 23.49 17.71 11.71
N LYS A 116 22.43 18.16 11.03
CA LYS A 116 21.76 19.44 11.30
C LYS A 116 20.36 19.31 11.91
N GLY A 117 19.75 18.12 11.81
CA GLY A 117 18.44 17.83 12.36
C GLY A 117 17.26 18.27 11.51
N ALA A 118 16.04 17.92 11.97
CA ALA A 118 14.78 18.11 11.22
C ALA A 118 14.45 19.59 10.96
N GLY A 119 14.66 20.47 11.93
CA GLY A 119 14.36 21.89 11.81
C GLY A 119 15.16 22.56 10.67
N TYR A 120 16.46 22.26 10.57
CA TYR A 120 17.31 22.76 9.49
C TYR A 120 16.82 22.28 8.11
N MET A 121 16.50 20.99 7.99
CA MET A 121 15.99 20.45 6.73
C MET A 121 14.66 21.08 6.31
N HIS A 122 13.81 21.40 7.28
CA HIS A 122 12.52 22.04 7.02
C HIS A 122 12.69 23.52 6.61
N GLU A 123 13.66 24.25 7.20
CA GLU A 123 14.00 25.62 6.73
C GLU A 123 14.52 25.59 5.29
N LEU A 124 15.41 24.63 4.96
CA LEU A 124 15.88 24.46 3.59
C LEU A 124 14.72 24.19 2.60
N LEU A 125 13.75 23.36 3.02
CA LEU A 125 12.55 23.15 2.22
C LEU A 125 11.73 24.44 2.08
N ARG A 126 11.61 25.24 3.14
CA ARG A 126 10.84 26.50 3.13
C ARG A 126 11.45 27.53 2.15
N GLU A 127 12.76 27.58 2.02
CA GLU A 127 13.43 28.42 1.03
C GLU A 127 13.14 27.99 -0.41
N ILE A 128 13.02 26.69 -0.65
CA ILE A 128 12.81 26.09 -1.96
C ILE A 128 11.33 26.10 -2.36
N ASP A 129 10.47 25.64 -1.45
CA ASP A 129 9.05 25.39 -1.68
C ASP A 129 8.25 25.74 -0.41
N PRO A 130 7.97 27.03 -0.19
CA PRO A 130 7.27 27.50 1.00
C PRO A 130 5.86 26.93 1.13
N ASP A 131 5.17 26.67 0.02
CA ASP A 131 3.82 26.13 0.00
C ASP A 131 3.83 24.67 0.50
N TYR A 132 4.76 23.86 0.02
CA TYR A 132 4.88 22.48 0.49
C TYR A 132 5.40 22.41 1.93
N ALA A 133 6.30 23.30 2.33
CA ALA A 133 6.76 23.39 3.73
C ALA A 133 5.63 23.73 4.70
N ALA A 134 4.63 24.52 4.29
CA ALA A 134 3.45 24.79 5.10
C ALA A 134 2.53 23.56 5.24
N GLU A 135 2.52 22.63 4.27
CA GLU A 135 1.73 21.40 4.31
C GLU A 135 2.40 20.26 5.10
N VAL A 136 3.74 20.26 5.20
CA VAL A 136 4.52 19.15 5.75
C VAL A 136 5.17 19.53 7.06
N HIS A 137 4.88 18.78 8.13
CA HIS A 137 5.51 18.99 9.43
C HIS A 137 7.00 18.63 9.40
N GLU A 138 7.86 19.39 10.10
CA GLU A 138 9.32 19.18 10.16
C GLU A 138 9.73 17.75 10.55
N ASN A 139 8.98 17.11 11.45
CA ASN A 139 9.22 15.73 11.88
C ASN A 139 8.90 14.70 10.79
N ASN A 140 8.28 15.09 9.68
CA ASN A 140 8.08 14.20 8.53
C ASN A 140 9.29 14.24 7.59
N VAL A 141 10.46 13.94 8.15
CA VAL A 141 11.78 14.05 7.52
C VAL A 141 11.82 13.38 6.15
N LYS A 142 11.19 12.22 5.99
CA LYS A 142 11.14 11.51 4.70
C LYS A 142 10.47 12.34 3.60
N LYS A 143 9.40 13.06 3.92
CA LYS A 143 8.72 13.95 2.95
C LYS A 143 9.52 15.21 2.69
N VAL A 144 10.14 15.77 3.72
CA VAL A 144 11.01 16.94 3.59
C VAL A 144 12.19 16.64 2.67
N ILE A 145 12.93 15.56 2.94
CA ILE A 145 14.05 15.12 2.10
C ILE A 145 13.57 14.83 0.67
N ARG A 146 12.44 14.16 0.48
CA ARG A 146 11.91 13.86 -0.85
C ARG A 146 11.60 15.12 -1.66
N ALA A 147 11.07 16.17 -1.04
CA ALA A 147 10.76 17.41 -1.73
C ALA A 147 12.03 18.19 -2.14
N ILE A 148 13.05 18.20 -1.27
CA ILE A 148 14.36 18.83 -1.57
C ILE A 148 15.07 18.05 -2.69
N GLU A 149 15.07 16.70 -2.61
CA GLU A 149 15.61 15.83 -3.65
C GLU A 149 14.94 16.10 -5.00
N PHE A 150 13.60 16.11 -5.03
CA PHE A 150 12.83 16.42 -6.24
C PHE A 150 13.24 17.76 -6.87
N TYR A 151 13.36 18.81 -6.05
CA TYR A 151 13.80 20.11 -6.54
C TYR A 151 15.22 20.06 -7.10
N ARG A 152 16.16 19.39 -6.43
CA ARG A 152 17.55 19.28 -6.90
C ARG A 152 17.68 18.51 -8.21
N GLN A 153 16.82 17.50 -8.41
CA GLN A 153 16.81 16.67 -9.62
C GLN A 153 16.14 17.35 -10.82
N THR A 154 15.04 18.07 -10.57
CA THR A 154 14.17 18.58 -11.65
C THR A 154 14.15 20.09 -11.79
N GLY A 155 14.57 20.83 -10.77
CA GLY A 155 14.37 22.28 -10.66
C GLY A 155 12.91 22.68 -10.36
N GLY A 156 11.97 21.72 -10.31
CA GLY A 156 10.55 21.97 -10.05
C GLY A 156 10.20 21.91 -8.57
N ARG A 157 9.07 22.51 -8.17
CA ARG A 157 8.56 22.48 -6.80
C ARG A 157 7.62 21.32 -6.60
N MET A 158 7.70 20.66 -5.45
CA MET A 158 6.80 19.55 -5.09
C MET A 158 5.33 20.01 -4.95
N SER A 159 5.09 21.23 -4.46
CA SER A 159 3.78 21.85 -4.39
C SER A 159 3.11 21.96 -5.76
N GLU A 160 3.84 22.49 -6.75
CA GLU A 160 3.37 22.66 -8.13
C GLU A 160 3.11 21.29 -8.78
N HIS A 161 4.05 20.35 -8.65
CA HIS A 161 3.88 18.99 -9.14
C HIS A 161 2.62 18.34 -8.55
N ASN A 162 2.44 18.40 -7.24
CA ASN A 162 1.27 17.84 -6.57
C ASN A 162 -0.04 18.52 -6.99
N ALA A 163 -0.03 19.83 -7.25
CA ALA A 163 -1.21 20.55 -7.73
C ALA A 163 -1.67 20.00 -9.08
N VAL A 164 -0.74 19.87 -10.05
CA VAL A 164 -1.03 19.26 -11.36
C VAL A 164 -1.56 17.84 -11.21
N GLN A 165 -0.95 17.02 -10.34
CA GLN A 165 -1.41 15.63 -10.14
C GLN A 165 -2.81 15.55 -9.51
N ARG A 166 -3.19 16.52 -8.64
CA ARG A 166 -4.53 16.58 -8.03
C ARG A 166 -5.64 16.90 -9.04
N GLU A 167 -5.32 17.57 -10.14
CA GLU A 167 -6.29 17.92 -11.19
C GLU A 167 -6.47 16.81 -12.25
N ARG A 168 -5.65 15.78 -12.23
CA ARG A 168 -5.74 14.70 -13.21
C ARG A 168 -7.09 14.01 -13.17
N ILE A 169 -7.59 13.73 -14.36
CA ILE A 169 -8.77 12.92 -14.59
C ILE A 169 -8.31 11.52 -14.96
N SER A 170 -8.98 10.51 -14.44
CA SER A 170 -8.67 9.11 -14.78
C SER A 170 -8.85 8.85 -16.26
N PRO A 171 -7.89 8.19 -16.93
CA PRO A 171 -8.07 7.71 -18.30
C PRO A 171 -8.99 6.46 -18.37
N TYR A 172 -9.39 5.89 -17.24
CA TYR A 172 -10.17 4.66 -17.17
C TYR A 172 -11.63 4.93 -16.82
N ASN A 173 -12.55 4.11 -17.37
CA ASN A 173 -13.90 3.97 -16.83
C ASN A 173 -13.85 2.96 -15.68
N PHE A 174 -14.12 3.38 -14.46
CA PHE A 174 -13.97 2.54 -13.27
C PHE A 174 -15.09 2.75 -12.24
N VAL A 175 -15.20 1.80 -11.33
CA VAL A 175 -15.92 1.96 -10.05
C VAL A 175 -14.94 1.64 -8.92
N TYR A 176 -14.86 2.53 -7.95
CA TYR A 176 -13.94 2.40 -6.83
C TYR A 176 -14.71 2.06 -5.55
N PHE A 177 -14.71 0.79 -5.16
CA PHE A 177 -15.35 0.34 -3.94
C PHE A 177 -14.40 0.34 -2.75
N VAL A 178 -14.86 0.87 -1.61
CA VAL A 178 -14.19 0.72 -0.32
C VAL A 178 -15.09 -0.05 0.62
N LEU A 179 -14.69 -1.27 0.96
CA LEU A 179 -15.41 -2.08 1.92
C LEU A 179 -15.11 -1.54 3.33
N SER A 180 -16.14 -1.18 4.05
CA SER A 180 -16.05 -0.74 5.45
C SER A 180 -16.99 -1.53 6.34
N ASP A 181 -16.75 -1.46 7.64
CA ASP A 181 -17.55 -2.15 8.65
C ASP A 181 -17.55 -1.34 9.94
N ASP A 182 -18.40 -1.71 10.88
CA ASP A 182 -18.33 -1.17 12.24
C ASP A 182 -16.90 -1.27 12.78
N ARG A 183 -16.48 -0.21 13.46
CA ARG A 183 -15.08 -0.08 13.92
C ARG A 183 -14.72 -1.18 14.92
N LYS A 184 -15.62 -1.58 15.79
CA LYS A 184 -15.38 -2.62 16.79
C LYS A 184 -15.22 -3.97 16.09
N LEU A 185 -16.11 -4.29 15.15
CA LEU A 185 -16.04 -5.52 14.35
C LEU A 185 -14.76 -5.61 13.52
N LEU A 186 -14.34 -4.47 12.95
CA LEU A 186 -13.07 -4.41 12.22
C LEU A 186 -11.87 -4.70 13.13
N TYR A 187 -11.83 -4.09 14.32
CA TYR A 187 -10.74 -4.28 15.28
C TYR A 187 -10.71 -5.71 15.82
N ASP A 188 -11.85 -6.29 16.14
CA ASP A 188 -11.96 -7.68 16.58
C ASP A 188 -11.48 -8.67 15.50
N ARG A 189 -11.71 -8.34 14.21
CA ARG A 189 -11.19 -9.14 13.09
C ARG A 189 -9.69 -9.01 12.92
N ILE A 190 -9.14 -7.81 13.12
CA ILE A 190 -7.70 -7.56 13.08
C ILE A 190 -7.02 -8.39 14.16
N ASP A 191 -7.50 -8.29 15.39
CA ASP A 191 -6.89 -8.98 16.53
C ASP A 191 -6.92 -10.50 16.36
N ARG A 192 -8.07 -11.07 15.97
CA ARG A 192 -8.18 -12.51 15.66
C ARG A 192 -7.31 -12.95 14.48
N ARG A 193 -7.13 -12.12 13.47
CA ARG A 193 -6.23 -12.41 12.35
C ARG A 193 -4.78 -12.52 12.82
N ILE A 194 -4.35 -11.63 13.69
CA ILE A 194 -2.99 -11.63 14.23
C ILE A 194 -2.76 -12.87 15.11
N ASP A 195 -3.74 -13.23 15.96
CA ASP A 195 -3.65 -14.46 16.75
C ASP A 195 -3.50 -15.68 15.84
N LYS A 196 -4.30 -15.77 14.79
CA LYS A 196 -4.19 -16.83 13.77
C LYS A 196 -2.82 -16.83 13.05
N MET A 197 -2.28 -15.68 12.70
CA MET A 197 -0.95 -15.60 12.10
C MET A 197 0.15 -16.17 13.00
N LEU A 198 0.05 -15.93 14.31
CA LEU A 198 0.97 -16.50 15.28
C LEU A 198 0.83 -18.03 15.37
N GLU A 199 -0.41 -18.53 15.39
CA GLU A 199 -0.70 -19.97 15.36
C GLU A 199 -0.22 -20.64 14.06
N GLU A 200 -0.27 -19.95 12.93
CA GLU A 200 0.19 -20.44 11.62
C GLU A 200 1.72 -20.36 11.45
N GLY A 201 2.47 -19.77 12.40
CA GLY A 201 3.93 -19.77 12.41
C GLY A 201 4.56 -18.45 11.95
N LEU A 202 3.93 -17.29 12.18
CA LEU A 202 4.51 -15.98 11.84
C LEU A 202 5.92 -15.77 12.43
N VAL A 203 6.16 -16.29 13.64
CA VAL A 203 7.49 -16.17 14.29
C VAL A 203 8.54 -16.95 13.51
N ASP A 204 8.20 -18.16 13.07
CA ASP A 204 9.11 -19.00 12.29
C ASP A 204 9.36 -18.41 10.90
N GLU A 205 8.33 -17.89 10.22
CA GLU A 205 8.49 -17.19 8.93
C GLU A 205 9.51 -16.05 9.03
N VAL A 206 9.41 -15.20 10.05
CA VAL A 206 10.35 -14.08 10.25
C VAL A 206 11.75 -14.58 10.62
N LYS A 207 11.84 -15.61 11.46
CA LYS A 207 13.11 -16.22 11.83
C LYS A 207 13.86 -16.80 10.63
N ASP A 208 13.15 -17.48 9.74
CA ASP A 208 13.74 -18.08 8.54
C ASP A 208 14.24 -17.00 7.57
N LEU A 209 13.47 -15.94 7.33
CA LEU A 209 13.89 -14.80 6.51
C LEU A 209 15.18 -14.14 7.05
N LEU A 210 15.27 -13.95 8.38
CA LEU A 210 16.47 -13.40 9.00
C LEU A 210 17.66 -14.37 8.93
N ALA A 211 17.43 -15.68 9.08
CA ALA A 211 18.46 -16.70 8.96
C ALA A 211 19.03 -16.83 7.55
N GLU A 212 18.23 -16.53 6.52
CA GLU A 212 18.63 -16.43 5.13
C GLU A 212 19.42 -15.15 4.80
N GLY A 213 19.55 -14.23 5.75
CA GLY A 213 20.36 -13.01 5.63
C GLY A 213 19.57 -11.76 5.27
N LEU A 214 18.24 -11.79 5.27
CA LEU A 214 17.43 -10.60 5.03
C LEU A 214 17.65 -9.59 6.15
N LYS A 215 18.00 -8.37 5.78
CA LYS A 215 18.30 -7.29 6.74
C LYS A 215 17.02 -6.73 7.34
N ARG A 216 17.07 -6.39 8.63
CA ARG A 216 15.94 -5.78 9.36
C ARG A 216 15.51 -4.42 8.82
N ASP A 217 16.41 -3.68 8.18
CA ASP A 217 16.15 -2.37 7.57
C ASP A 217 15.64 -2.48 6.11
N SER A 218 15.58 -3.68 5.52
CA SER A 218 14.98 -3.89 4.21
C SER A 218 13.52 -3.40 4.18
N VAL A 219 13.08 -2.88 3.02
CA VAL A 219 11.72 -2.35 2.84
C VAL A 219 10.65 -3.38 3.22
N SER A 220 10.84 -4.63 2.81
CA SER A 220 9.96 -5.75 3.12
C SER A 220 9.83 -6.00 4.63
N MET A 221 10.93 -5.91 5.39
CA MET A 221 10.94 -6.11 6.83
C MET A 221 10.33 -4.96 7.65
N GLN A 222 10.00 -3.83 7.01
CA GLN A 222 9.27 -2.74 7.67
C GLN A 222 7.75 -2.97 7.69
N GLY A 223 7.26 -4.04 7.07
CA GLY A 223 5.86 -4.46 7.12
C GLY A 223 5.39 -4.77 8.54
N LEU A 224 4.09 -4.53 8.79
CA LEU A 224 3.45 -4.94 10.05
C LEU A 224 3.53 -6.46 10.23
N GLY A 225 3.92 -6.89 11.41
CA GLY A 225 4.21 -8.29 11.73
C GLY A 225 5.69 -8.59 11.67
N TYR A 226 6.38 -8.18 10.61
CA TYR A 226 7.80 -8.50 10.42
C TYR A 226 8.71 -7.70 11.34
N LYS A 227 8.57 -6.39 11.40
CA LYS A 227 9.42 -5.53 12.25
C LYS A 227 9.23 -5.82 13.74
N GLU A 228 8.00 -6.09 14.19
CA GLU A 228 7.70 -6.36 15.59
C GLU A 228 8.26 -7.73 16.01
N ILE A 229 8.05 -8.76 15.17
CA ILE A 229 8.61 -10.10 15.45
C ILE A 229 10.13 -10.11 15.33
N ALA A 230 10.73 -9.36 14.39
CA ALA A 230 12.18 -9.21 14.33
C ALA A 230 12.77 -8.55 15.59
N ALA A 231 12.08 -7.57 16.19
CA ALA A 231 12.47 -6.97 17.46
C ALA A 231 12.40 -7.98 18.63
N TYR A 232 11.40 -8.83 18.64
CA TYR A 232 11.32 -9.96 19.60
C TYR A 232 12.48 -10.94 19.40
N LEU A 233 12.74 -11.38 18.18
CA LEU A 233 13.80 -12.36 17.87
C LEU A 233 15.21 -11.83 18.21
N SER A 234 15.42 -10.53 18.18
CA SER A 234 16.68 -9.90 18.63
C SER A 234 16.74 -9.61 20.14
N GLY A 235 15.70 -9.97 20.90
CA GLY A 235 15.69 -9.79 22.37
C GLY A 235 15.44 -8.35 22.83
N GLU A 236 14.98 -7.45 21.96
CA GLU A 236 14.69 -6.06 22.30
C GLU A 236 13.40 -5.93 23.10
N ILE A 237 12.40 -6.78 22.81
CA ILE A 237 11.10 -6.82 23.46
C ILE A 237 10.64 -8.27 23.68
N SER A 238 9.68 -8.49 24.57
CA SER A 238 9.04 -9.80 24.73
C SER A 238 8.09 -10.13 23.59
N LEU A 239 7.73 -11.40 23.41
CA LEU A 239 6.72 -11.80 22.42
C LEU A 239 5.36 -11.15 22.69
N ASP A 240 4.93 -11.10 23.96
CA ASP A 240 3.67 -10.47 24.35
C ASP A 240 3.64 -8.98 23.98
N GLU A 241 4.77 -8.31 24.18
CA GLU A 241 4.92 -6.90 23.79
C GLU A 241 4.90 -6.71 22.26
N ALA A 242 5.60 -7.57 21.51
CA ALA A 242 5.57 -7.57 20.04
C ALA A 242 4.14 -7.76 19.51
N VAL A 243 3.38 -8.71 20.07
CA VAL A 243 1.97 -8.97 19.70
C VAL A 243 1.08 -7.78 20.05
N TYR A 244 1.26 -7.18 21.21
CA TYR A 244 0.51 -5.99 21.61
C TYR A 244 0.76 -4.82 20.65
N ILE A 245 2.02 -4.54 20.33
CA ILE A 245 2.41 -3.48 19.38
C ILE A 245 1.82 -3.78 18.00
N LEU A 246 1.95 -5.00 17.50
CA LEU A 246 1.44 -5.42 16.22
C LEU A 246 -0.08 -5.21 16.11
N LYS A 247 -0.87 -5.65 17.10
CA LYS A 247 -2.33 -5.44 17.14
C LYS A 247 -2.68 -3.95 17.15
N ARG A 248 -2.00 -3.17 18.00
CA ARG A 248 -2.19 -1.71 18.08
C ARG A 248 -1.90 -1.01 16.75
N ASP A 249 -0.75 -1.31 16.15
CA ASP A 249 -0.27 -0.61 14.96
C ASP A 249 -1.05 -1.04 13.71
N THR A 250 -1.53 -2.28 13.66
CA THR A 250 -2.45 -2.73 12.60
C THR A 250 -3.81 -2.02 12.68
N ARG A 251 -4.37 -1.81 13.89
CA ARG A 251 -5.58 -0.99 14.06
C ARG A 251 -5.35 0.47 13.65
N HIS A 252 -4.19 1.04 13.99
CA HIS A 252 -3.80 2.38 13.54
C HIS A 252 -3.64 2.45 12.01
N PHE A 253 -3.08 1.41 11.41
CA PHE A 253 -2.96 1.32 9.96
C PHE A 253 -4.33 1.29 9.27
N ALA A 254 -5.25 0.46 9.75
CA ALA A 254 -6.62 0.42 9.24
C ALA A 254 -7.34 1.78 9.36
N LYS A 255 -7.13 2.50 10.49
CA LYS A 255 -7.65 3.87 10.65
C LYS A 255 -7.07 4.83 9.60
N ARG A 256 -5.76 4.74 9.32
CA ARG A 256 -5.10 5.57 8.29
C ARG A 256 -5.61 5.24 6.89
N GLN A 257 -5.82 3.96 6.56
CA GLN A 257 -6.40 3.54 5.28
C GLN A 257 -7.80 4.15 5.08
N LEU A 258 -8.70 4.02 6.06
CA LEU A 258 -10.04 4.61 5.97
C LEU A 258 -10.01 6.14 5.85
N ALA A 259 -9.08 6.80 6.56
CA ALA A 259 -8.89 8.26 6.44
C ALA A 259 -8.36 8.67 5.07
N TRP A 260 -7.54 7.83 4.43
CA TRP A 260 -7.09 8.02 3.06
C TRP A 260 -8.27 7.91 2.09
N PHE A 261 -8.96 6.77 2.10
CA PHE A 261 -10.06 6.51 1.16
C PHE A 261 -11.22 7.49 1.27
N ARG A 262 -11.47 8.10 2.44
CA ARG A 262 -12.48 9.16 2.59
C ARG A 262 -12.14 10.46 1.85
N ARG A 263 -10.90 10.65 1.45
CA ARG A 263 -10.43 11.82 0.68
C ARG A 263 -10.30 11.56 -0.80
N GLU A 264 -10.38 10.28 -1.19
CA GLU A 264 -10.33 9.89 -2.60
C GLU A 264 -11.61 10.31 -3.33
N LYS A 265 -11.43 10.65 -4.60
CA LYS A 265 -12.55 11.00 -5.49
C LYS A 265 -13.26 9.73 -5.98
N GLU A 266 -14.54 9.84 -6.29
CA GLU A 266 -15.36 8.79 -6.92
C GLU A 266 -15.39 7.45 -6.16
N VAL A 267 -15.25 7.49 -4.82
CA VAL A 267 -15.29 6.30 -3.96
C VAL A 267 -16.71 5.98 -3.54
N GLU A 268 -17.10 4.71 -3.74
CA GLU A 268 -18.34 4.11 -3.26
C GLU A 268 -18.06 3.29 -2.00
N PHE A 269 -18.46 3.80 -0.83
CA PHE A 269 -18.34 3.05 0.41
C PHE A 269 -19.42 1.96 0.50
N VAL A 270 -18.98 0.71 0.64
CA VAL A 270 -19.83 -0.45 0.89
C VAL A 270 -19.75 -0.79 2.38
N GLU A 271 -20.70 -0.25 3.15
CA GLU A 271 -20.76 -0.40 4.61
C GLU A 271 -21.42 -1.73 4.96
N LEU A 272 -20.59 -2.74 5.26
CA LEU A 272 -21.04 -4.13 5.43
C LEU A 272 -21.96 -4.31 6.64
N ASP A 273 -21.80 -3.52 7.68
CA ASP A 273 -22.65 -3.48 8.88
C ASP A 273 -24.04 -2.92 8.62
N LYS A 274 -24.20 -2.08 7.59
CA LYS A 274 -25.49 -1.49 7.21
C LYS A 274 -26.27 -2.32 6.19
N LEU A 275 -25.64 -3.32 5.57
CA LEU A 275 -26.25 -4.16 4.60
C LEU A 275 -26.75 -5.47 5.25
N LYS A 276 -27.88 -5.99 4.76
CA LYS A 276 -28.54 -7.17 5.33
C LYS A 276 -27.66 -8.44 5.27
N SER A 277 -26.77 -8.52 4.30
CA SER A 277 -25.88 -9.67 4.10
C SER A 277 -24.72 -9.31 3.17
N ARG A 278 -23.71 -10.20 3.10
CA ARG A 278 -22.65 -10.11 2.10
C ARG A 278 -23.19 -10.22 0.66
N ASP A 279 -24.27 -10.94 0.45
CA ASP A 279 -24.91 -11.04 -0.88
C ASP A 279 -25.56 -9.70 -1.26
N ALA A 280 -26.19 -8.99 -0.34
CA ALA A 280 -26.70 -7.66 -0.60
C ALA A 280 -25.60 -6.66 -0.97
N ALA A 281 -24.43 -6.77 -0.33
CA ALA A 281 -23.26 -5.96 -0.70
C ALA A 281 -22.76 -6.30 -2.11
N TYR A 282 -22.74 -7.57 -2.44
CA TYR A 282 -22.33 -8.07 -3.74
C TYR A 282 -23.28 -7.58 -4.86
N GLU A 283 -24.60 -7.72 -4.68
CA GLU A 283 -25.60 -7.22 -5.64
C GLU A 283 -25.52 -5.70 -5.81
N TYR A 284 -25.28 -4.96 -4.73
CA TYR A 284 -25.03 -3.53 -4.81
C TYR A 284 -23.82 -3.19 -5.71
N MET A 285 -22.72 -3.93 -5.56
CA MET A 285 -21.53 -3.73 -6.40
C MET A 285 -21.82 -4.04 -7.86
N LEU A 286 -22.52 -5.13 -8.17
CA LEU A 286 -22.92 -5.47 -9.56
C LEU A 286 -23.83 -4.40 -10.18
N ASP A 287 -24.82 -3.89 -9.43
CA ASP A 287 -25.69 -2.81 -9.90
C ASP A 287 -24.89 -1.56 -10.29
N LYS A 288 -23.88 -1.20 -9.48
CA LYS A 288 -23.00 -0.06 -9.79
C LYS A 288 -22.16 -0.28 -11.06
N LEU A 289 -21.64 -1.49 -11.24
CA LEU A 289 -20.87 -1.82 -12.46
C LEU A 289 -21.75 -1.74 -13.72
N ARG A 290 -22.99 -2.24 -13.66
CA ARG A 290 -23.97 -2.12 -14.76
C ARG A 290 -24.30 -0.65 -15.07
N LYS A 291 -24.56 0.17 -14.05
CA LYS A 291 -24.85 1.61 -14.21
C LYS A 291 -23.71 2.41 -14.81
N LYS A 292 -22.46 1.97 -14.61
CA LYS A 292 -21.26 2.57 -15.20
C LYS A 292 -20.88 1.93 -16.56
N ASN A 293 -21.69 1.01 -17.08
CA ASN A 293 -21.44 0.26 -18.33
C ASN A 293 -20.06 -0.43 -18.34
N ILE A 294 -19.69 -1.04 -17.23
CA ILE A 294 -18.46 -1.85 -17.11
C ILE A 294 -18.79 -3.30 -17.47
N ILE A 295 -20.00 -3.74 -17.13
CA ILE A 295 -20.57 -5.06 -17.44
C ILE A 295 -21.97 -4.95 -17.99
#